data_083ced2b9064f6b703736529cd403c7f
#
_entry.id   083ced2b9064f6b703736529cd403c7f
#
_cell.length_a   1.000
_cell.length_b   1.000
_cell.length_c   1.000
_cell.angle_alpha   90.00
_cell.angle_beta   90.00
_cell.angle_gamma   90.00
#
_symmetry.space_group_name_H-M   'P 1'
#
loop_
_entity.id
_entity.type
_entity.pdbx_description
1 polymer ?
#
loop_
_entity_poly.entity_id
_entity_poly.type
_entity_poly.pdbx_seq_one_letter_code
_entity_poly.pdbx_strand_id
1 'polypeptide(L)'
;MRILAIDTATEACSVALWNDGTVKAHFELCPREHTQRILPMVQDILTTSGTSLTDINALAYGRGPGSFTGVRIGIGIAQGLALGAELPMIGVSTLMTMAQGAWRKNGATRVLAAIDARMGEVYWAEYQRDENGIWHGEETEAVLKPEIVHERMQQLSGEWVTVGTGWQAWPDLGKESGLVLRDGEVLLPAAEDMLPIACQMFAEGKTVAVEHAEPVYLRNNVAWKKLPGKE
;
A
#
# COMPACT_ATOMS: atom_id res chain seq x y z
N MET A 1 4.82 -21.94 3.25
CA MET A 1 3.99 -20.94 2.53
C MET A 1 4.89 -19.92 1.85
N ARG A 2 4.63 -19.65 0.60
CA ARG A 2 5.38 -18.65 -0.19
C ARG A 2 4.42 -17.64 -0.78
N ILE A 3 4.72 -16.37 -0.58
CA ILE A 3 3.94 -15.25 -1.15
C ILE A 3 4.90 -14.30 -1.85
N LEU A 4 4.57 -13.96 -3.09
CA LEU A 4 5.28 -12.95 -3.86
C LEU A 4 4.46 -11.66 -3.83
N ALA A 5 5.08 -10.53 -3.51
CA ALA A 5 4.43 -9.23 -3.47
C ALA A 5 5.07 -8.27 -4.47
N ILE A 6 4.23 -7.51 -5.17
CA ILE A 6 4.64 -6.53 -6.17
C ILE A 6 3.95 -5.21 -5.87
N ASP A 7 4.69 -4.10 -5.92
CA ASP A 7 4.12 -2.77 -5.78
C ASP A 7 4.75 -1.78 -6.77
N THR A 8 3.88 -1.08 -7.50
CA THR A 8 4.24 0.01 -8.41
C THR A 8 3.31 1.21 -8.22
N ALA A 9 2.68 1.33 -7.06
CA ALA A 9 1.65 2.34 -6.82
C ALA A 9 2.20 3.77 -6.66
N THR A 10 3.50 3.92 -6.50
CA THR A 10 4.18 5.22 -6.28
C THR A 10 5.38 5.36 -7.22
N GLU A 11 6.28 6.28 -6.92
CA GLU A 11 7.54 6.44 -7.70
C GLU A 11 8.48 5.26 -7.53
N ALA A 12 8.19 4.35 -6.61
CA ALA A 12 9.00 3.17 -6.37
C ALA A 12 8.46 1.95 -7.12
N CYS A 13 9.37 1.06 -7.47
CA CYS A 13 9.10 -0.31 -7.85
C CYS A 13 9.65 -1.21 -6.74
N SER A 14 8.84 -2.08 -6.20
CA SER A 14 9.34 -3.03 -5.23
C SER A 14 8.73 -4.42 -5.42
N VAL A 15 9.53 -5.42 -5.08
CA VAL A 15 9.15 -6.84 -5.13
C VAL A 15 9.70 -7.49 -3.87
N ALA A 16 8.93 -8.37 -3.28
CA ALA A 16 9.38 -9.11 -2.11
C ALA A 16 8.84 -10.53 -2.13
N LEU A 17 9.61 -11.45 -1.59
CA LEU A 17 9.24 -12.86 -1.48
C LEU A 17 9.28 -13.29 -0.01
N TRP A 18 8.15 -13.80 0.45
CA TRP A 18 8.05 -14.54 1.69
C TRP A 18 8.22 -16.01 1.38
N ASN A 19 9.26 -16.62 1.92
CA ASN A 19 9.57 -18.02 1.71
C ASN A 19 9.70 -18.72 3.07
N ASP A 20 8.58 -19.24 3.57
CA ASP A 20 8.51 -19.95 4.86
C ASP A 20 9.15 -19.17 6.02
N GLY A 21 8.90 -17.85 6.07
CA GLY A 21 9.41 -16.97 7.11
C GLY A 21 10.67 -16.20 6.73
N THR A 22 11.34 -16.57 5.64
CA THR A 22 12.50 -15.83 5.11
C THR A 22 12.02 -14.79 4.10
N VAL A 23 12.52 -13.56 4.22
CA VAL A 23 12.14 -12.46 3.34
C VAL A 23 13.30 -12.06 2.45
N LYS A 24 13.06 -11.97 1.15
CA LYS A 24 13.92 -11.28 0.18
C LYS A 24 13.15 -10.13 -0.40
N ALA A 25 13.81 -8.99 -0.59
CA ALA A 25 13.14 -7.79 -1.08
C ALA A 25 14.06 -6.96 -1.94
N HIS A 26 13.49 -6.34 -2.98
CA HIS A 26 14.12 -5.33 -3.82
C HIS A 26 13.24 -4.08 -3.86
N PHE A 27 13.87 -2.93 -3.72
CA PHE A 27 13.20 -1.64 -3.76
C PHE A 27 14.04 -0.70 -4.61
N GLU A 28 13.42 -0.08 -5.63
CA GLU A 28 14.07 0.92 -6.48
C GLU A 28 13.18 2.13 -6.66
N LEU A 29 13.78 3.32 -6.70
CA LEU A 29 13.11 4.49 -7.22
C LEU A 29 13.21 4.42 -8.74
N CYS A 30 12.09 4.35 -9.42
CA CYS A 30 12.04 4.18 -10.87
C CYS A 30 10.90 4.98 -11.50
N PRO A 31 10.86 6.31 -11.27
CA PRO A 31 9.76 7.12 -11.79
C PRO A 31 9.65 6.95 -13.30
N ARG A 32 8.43 6.64 -13.78
CA ARG A 32 8.10 6.41 -15.20
C ARG A 32 8.73 5.16 -15.82
N GLU A 33 9.43 4.33 -15.03
CA GLU A 33 10.11 3.14 -15.54
C GLU A 33 9.54 1.84 -14.97
N HIS A 34 8.38 1.87 -14.34
CA HIS A 34 7.77 0.74 -13.66
C HIS A 34 7.63 -0.49 -14.57
N THR A 35 7.13 -0.31 -15.78
CA THR A 35 6.93 -1.41 -16.74
C THR A 35 8.23 -2.07 -17.16
N GLN A 36 9.32 -1.31 -17.17
CA GLN A 36 10.65 -1.80 -17.59
C GLN A 36 11.38 -2.50 -16.45
N ARG A 37 11.09 -2.11 -15.20
CA ARG A 37 11.84 -2.58 -14.03
C ARG A 37 11.20 -3.75 -13.30
N ILE A 38 9.87 -3.83 -13.26
CA ILE A 38 9.20 -4.75 -12.35
C ILE A 38 9.43 -6.23 -12.69
N LEU A 39 9.33 -6.63 -13.95
CA LEU A 39 9.53 -8.02 -14.34
C LEU A 39 10.98 -8.49 -14.14
N PRO A 40 12.02 -7.70 -14.50
CA PRO A 40 13.39 -8.06 -14.14
C PRO A 40 13.60 -8.23 -12.62
N MET A 41 12.96 -7.41 -11.80
CA MET A 41 13.03 -7.53 -10.33
C MET A 41 12.38 -8.82 -9.84
N VAL A 42 11.24 -9.18 -10.40
CA VAL A 42 10.57 -10.46 -10.11
C VAL A 42 11.47 -11.64 -10.49
N GLN A 43 12.02 -11.60 -11.71
CA GLN A 43 12.89 -12.64 -12.21
C GLN A 43 14.12 -12.82 -11.32
N ASP A 44 14.73 -11.72 -10.92
CA ASP A 44 15.92 -11.74 -10.07
C ASP A 44 15.62 -12.35 -8.68
N ILE A 45 14.51 -11.96 -8.06
CA ILE A 45 14.16 -12.46 -6.74
C ILE A 45 13.84 -13.95 -6.75
N LEU A 46 13.16 -14.42 -7.79
CA LEU A 46 12.86 -15.85 -7.97
C LEU A 46 14.14 -16.65 -8.23
N THR A 47 15.01 -16.16 -9.11
CA THR A 47 16.28 -16.82 -9.43
C THR A 47 17.18 -16.91 -8.21
N THR A 48 17.39 -15.81 -7.50
CA THR A 48 18.32 -15.77 -6.35
C THR A 48 17.78 -16.55 -5.15
N SER A 49 16.48 -16.75 -5.04
CA SER A 49 15.87 -17.55 -3.98
C SER A 49 15.76 -19.03 -4.34
N GLY A 50 16.06 -19.40 -5.60
CA GLY A 50 15.85 -20.77 -6.06
C GLY A 50 14.37 -21.17 -6.09
N THR A 51 13.47 -20.22 -6.24
CA THR A 51 12.03 -20.43 -6.22
C THR A 51 11.46 -20.23 -7.61
N SER A 52 10.57 -21.09 -8.03
CA SER A 52 9.84 -20.96 -9.27
C SER A 52 8.48 -20.30 -8.99
N LEU A 53 7.92 -19.62 -9.97
CA LEU A 53 6.61 -19.01 -9.83
C LEU A 53 5.52 -20.03 -9.49
N THR A 54 5.67 -21.28 -9.96
CA THR A 54 4.75 -22.37 -9.65
C THR A 54 4.84 -22.84 -8.20
N ASP A 55 5.89 -22.49 -7.48
CA ASP A 55 6.03 -22.79 -6.04
C ASP A 55 5.33 -21.77 -5.13
N ILE A 56 4.85 -20.66 -5.71
CA ILE A 56 4.20 -19.57 -4.98
C ILE A 56 2.75 -19.99 -4.66
N ASN A 57 2.29 -19.64 -3.46
CA ASN A 57 0.93 -19.95 -3.01
C ASN A 57 -0.07 -18.81 -3.32
N ALA A 58 0.39 -17.58 -3.33
CA ALA A 58 -0.43 -16.40 -3.64
C ALA A 58 0.43 -15.25 -4.12
N LEU A 59 -0.16 -14.37 -4.92
CA LEU A 59 0.50 -13.18 -5.45
C LEU A 59 -0.17 -11.93 -4.89
N ALA A 60 0.56 -11.17 -4.08
CA ALA A 60 0.08 -9.93 -3.51
C ALA A 60 0.44 -8.74 -4.41
N TYR A 61 -0.47 -7.80 -4.52
CA TYR A 61 -0.28 -6.59 -5.30
C TYR A 61 -0.71 -5.35 -4.52
N GLY A 62 -0.08 -4.22 -4.79
CA GLY A 62 -0.52 -2.93 -4.24
C GLY A 62 -1.81 -2.48 -4.92
N ARG A 63 -2.91 -2.48 -4.19
CA ARG A 63 -4.23 -2.15 -4.74
C ARG A 63 -4.52 -0.66 -4.80
N GLY A 64 -3.58 0.15 -4.32
CA GLY A 64 -3.79 1.58 -4.14
C GLY A 64 -4.29 1.92 -2.72
N PRO A 65 -4.55 3.19 -2.44
CA PRO A 65 -4.48 4.30 -3.38
C PRO A 65 -3.05 4.65 -3.80
N GLY A 66 -2.92 5.35 -4.93
CA GLY A 66 -1.63 5.78 -5.45
C GLY A 66 -1.77 6.40 -6.83
N SER A 67 -0.68 6.39 -7.59
CA SER A 67 -0.68 6.83 -8.97
C SER A 67 -1.65 5.99 -9.80
N PHE A 68 -2.53 6.65 -10.53
CA PHE A 68 -3.52 5.98 -11.38
C PHE A 68 -2.87 4.97 -12.34
N THR A 69 -1.83 5.41 -13.04
CA THR A 69 -1.09 4.56 -13.98
C THR A 69 -0.30 3.49 -13.24
N GLY A 70 0.41 3.86 -12.18
CA GLY A 70 1.27 2.95 -11.42
C GLY A 70 0.51 1.80 -10.78
N VAL A 71 -0.63 2.06 -10.17
CA VAL A 71 -1.47 1.02 -9.57
C VAL A 71 -1.92 0.02 -10.63
N ARG A 72 -2.35 0.50 -11.80
CA ARG A 72 -2.80 -0.36 -12.89
C ARG A 72 -1.69 -1.20 -13.50
N ILE A 73 -0.49 -0.63 -13.63
CA ILE A 73 0.68 -1.38 -14.12
C ILE A 73 0.94 -2.58 -13.21
N GLY A 74 1.01 -2.37 -11.92
CA GLY A 74 1.27 -3.43 -10.95
C GLY A 74 0.21 -4.52 -10.95
N ILE A 75 -1.06 -4.12 -10.97
CA ILE A 75 -2.17 -5.08 -11.02
C ILE A 75 -2.14 -5.88 -12.31
N GLY A 76 -1.93 -5.23 -13.45
CA GLY A 76 -1.88 -5.92 -14.76
C GLY A 76 -0.76 -6.93 -14.85
N ILE A 77 0.43 -6.57 -14.37
CA ILE A 77 1.57 -7.48 -14.34
C ILE A 77 1.31 -8.64 -13.37
N ALA A 78 0.78 -8.34 -12.19
CA ALA A 78 0.43 -9.37 -11.20
C ALA A 78 -0.61 -10.34 -11.77
N GLN A 79 -1.63 -9.82 -12.45
CA GLN A 79 -2.65 -10.64 -13.11
C GLN A 79 -2.04 -11.57 -14.16
N GLY A 80 -1.12 -11.07 -14.98
CA GLY A 80 -0.44 -11.89 -15.98
C GLY A 80 0.36 -13.03 -15.36
N LEU A 81 1.09 -12.74 -14.30
CA LEU A 81 1.86 -13.75 -13.57
C LEU A 81 0.94 -14.77 -12.88
N ALA A 82 -0.09 -14.29 -12.22
CA ALA A 82 -1.04 -15.14 -11.51
C ALA A 82 -1.83 -16.05 -12.45
N LEU A 83 -2.24 -15.54 -13.61
CA LEU A 83 -2.93 -16.33 -14.61
C LEU A 83 -2.05 -17.47 -15.14
N GLY A 84 -0.80 -17.16 -15.48
CA GLY A 84 0.14 -18.15 -15.99
C GLY A 84 0.51 -19.24 -15.00
N ALA A 85 0.51 -18.94 -13.70
CA ALA A 85 0.87 -19.87 -12.64
C ALA A 85 -0.35 -20.38 -11.84
N GLU A 86 -1.56 -19.99 -12.23
CA GLU A 86 -2.82 -20.35 -11.57
C GLU A 86 -2.83 -19.98 -10.09
N LEU A 87 -2.42 -18.75 -9.77
CA LEU A 87 -2.32 -18.27 -8.39
C LEU A 87 -3.52 -17.43 -7.97
N PRO A 88 -3.98 -17.55 -6.72
CA PRO A 88 -4.89 -16.57 -6.14
C PRO A 88 -4.13 -15.26 -5.88
N MET A 89 -4.87 -14.15 -5.85
CA MET A 89 -4.30 -12.83 -5.67
C MET A 89 -4.77 -12.18 -4.37
N ILE A 90 -3.94 -11.28 -3.83
CA ILE A 90 -4.23 -10.55 -2.60
C ILE A 90 -3.95 -9.08 -2.82
N GLY A 91 -4.98 -8.24 -2.73
CA GLY A 91 -4.83 -6.79 -2.84
C GLY A 91 -4.52 -6.17 -1.48
N VAL A 92 -3.39 -5.47 -1.38
CA VAL A 92 -2.94 -4.85 -0.13
C VAL A 92 -2.95 -3.33 -0.27
N SER A 93 -3.50 -2.66 0.74
CA SER A 93 -3.57 -1.20 0.79
C SER A 93 -2.17 -0.57 0.81
N THR A 94 -1.97 0.45 -0.01
CA THR A 94 -0.75 1.26 0.02
C THR A 94 -0.56 1.94 1.37
N LEU A 95 -1.63 2.48 1.93
CA LEU A 95 -1.59 3.20 3.21
C LEU A 95 -1.28 2.26 4.37
N MET A 96 -1.89 1.09 4.39
CA MET A 96 -1.61 0.06 5.40
C MET A 96 -0.17 -0.47 5.26
N THR A 97 0.32 -0.61 4.05
CA THR A 97 1.69 -1.03 3.77
C THR A 97 2.71 -0.05 4.37
N MET A 98 2.45 1.25 4.23
CA MET A 98 3.32 2.27 4.83
C MET A 98 3.25 2.25 6.37
N ALA A 99 2.07 1.99 6.94
CA ALA A 99 1.93 1.81 8.38
C ALA A 99 2.79 0.64 8.87
N GLN A 100 2.76 -0.49 8.17
CA GLN A 100 3.60 -1.64 8.48
C GLN A 100 5.08 -1.31 8.35
N GLY A 101 5.46 -0.47 7.39
CA GLY A 101 6.84 0.01 7.25
C GLY A 101 7.30 0.78 8.48
N ALA A 102 6.46 1.62 9.05
CA ALA A 102 6.76 2.34 10.28
C ALA A 102 6.89 1.39 11.49
N TRP A 103 6.06 0.36 11.55
CA TRP A 103 6.22 -0.68 12.56
C TRP A 103 7.58 -1.38 12.44
N ARG A 104 7.94 -1.80 11.23
CA ARG A 104 9.21 -2.50 10.99
C ARG A 104 10.40 -1.64 11.36
N LYS A 105 10.36 -0.35 11.03
CA LYS A 105 11.50 0.56 11.24
C LYS A 105 11.59 1.08 12.67
N ASN A 106 10.50 1.37 13.33
CA ASN A 106 10.53 2.06 14.61
C ASN A 106 9.46 1.62 15.63
N GLY A 107 8.75 0.52 15.36
CA GLY A 107 7.77 -0.02 16.30
C GLY A 107 6.47 0.77 16.42
N ALA A 108 6.17 1.63 15.44
CA ALA A 108 4.97 2.44 15.47
C ALA A 108 3.70 1.58 15.44
N THR A 109 2.75 1.88 16.33
CA THR A 109 1.47 1.17 16.41
C THR A 109 0.27 2.05 16.09
N ARG A 110 0.46 3.37 16.00
CA ARG A 110 -0.57 4.34 15.64
C ARG A 110 0.00 5.23 14.55
N VAL A 111 -0.56 5.14 13.35
CA VAL A 111 0.03 5.74 12.15
C VAL A 111 -1.01 6.57 11.40
N LEU A 112 -0.63 7.80 11.07
CA LEU A 112 -1.38 8.66 10.17
C LEU A 112 -0.67 8.62 8.82
N ALA A 113 -1.30 7.98 7.84
CA ALA A 113 -0.77 7.83 6.51
C ALA A 113 -1.37 8.88 5.58
N ALA A 114 -0.51 9.59 4.86
CA ALA A 114 -0.93 10.62 3.92
C ALA A 114 -0.08 10.54 2.66
N ILE A 115 -0.73 10.38 1.52
CA ILE A 115 -0.09 10.41 0.20
C ILE A 115 -0.60 11.65 -0.54
N ASP A 116 0.30 12.39 -1.18
CA ASP A 116 -0.11 13.47 -2.06
C ASP A 116 -0.95 12.88 -3.20
N ALA A 117 -2.23 13.24 -3.23
CA ALA A 117 -3.17 12.74 -4.24
C ALA A 117 -3.27 13.67 -5.45
N ARG A 118 -2.45 14.75 -5.46
CA ARG A 118 -2.51 15.84 -6.43
C ARG A 118 -3.87 16.55 -6.40
N MET A 119 -4.05 17.53 -7.27
CA MET A 119 -5.31 18.28 -7.35
C MET A 119 -5.76 18.90 -6.01
N GLY A 120 -4.79 19.21 -5.14
CA GLY A 120 -5.08 19.81 -3.84
C GLY A 120 -5.64 18.86 -2.79
N GLU A 121 -5.46 17.55 -2.97
CA GLU A 121 -6.02 16.53 -2.10
C GLU A 121 -4.97 15.55 -1.58
N VAL A 122 -5.35 14.80 -0.55
CA VAL A 122 -4.49 13.83 0.13
C VAL A 122 -5.24 12.50 0.21
N TYR A 123 -4.57 11.39 -0.10
CA TYR A 123 -5.05 10.08 0.31
C TYR A 123 -4.67 9.89 1.77
N TRP A 124 -5.65 9.59 2.60
CA TRP A 124 -5.54 9.61 4.06
C TRP A 124 -6.01 8.31 4.68
N ALA A 125 -5.36 7.90 5.76
CA ALA A 125 -5.85 6.86 6.65
C ALA A 125 -5.28 6.99 8.06
N GLU A 126 -6.05 6.48 9.03
CA GLU A 126 -5.68 6.39 10.44
C GLU A 126 -5.61 4.91 10.80
N TYR A 127 -4.39 4.39 10.98
CA TYR A 127 -4.19 2.97 11.26
C TYR A 127 -3.68 2.74 12.68
N GLN A 128 -4.24 1.72 13.33
CA GLN A 128 -3.79 1.27 14.63
C GLN A 128 -3.52 -0.23 14.58
N ARG A 129 -2.37 -0.63 15.11
CA ARG A 129 -1.94 -2.02 15.16
C ARG A 129 -2.32 -2.61 16.51
N ASP A 130 -3.01 -3.74 16.52
CA ASP A 130 -3.36 -4.41 17.75
C ASP A 130 -2.22 -5.32 18.26
N GLU A 131 -2.43 -5.95 19.41
CA GLU A 131 -1.45 -6.83 20.04
C GLU A 131 -1.12 -8.08 19.23
N ASN A 132 -2.01 -8.46 18.30
CA ASN A 132 -1.81 -9.60 17.41
C ASN A 132 -1.14 -9.21 16.10
N GLY A 133 -0.77 -7.95 15.94
CA GLY A 133 -0.13 -7.45 14.74
C GLY A 133 -1.07 -7.14 13.59
N ILE A 134 -2.37 -7.01 13.87
CA ILE A 134 -3.38 -6.72 12.86
C ILE A 134 -3.62 -5.21 12.83
N TRP A 135 -3.60 -4.63 11.62
CA TRP A 135 -3.88 -3.23 11.41
C TRP A 135 -5.38 -2.98 11.27
N HIS A 136 -5.89 -2.00 12.01
CA HIS A 136 -7.28 -1.54 11.97
C HIS A 136 -7.31 -0.10 11.48
N GLY A 137 -8.25 0.23 10.62
CA GLY A 137 -8.40 1.59 10.10
C GLY A 137 -8.66 1.66 8.59
N GLU A 138 -8.85 0.53 7.91
CA GLU A 138 -9.11 0.52 6.46
C GLU A 138 -10.34 1.35 6.10
N GLU A 139 -11.36 1.38 6.95
CA GLU A 139 -12.57 2.17 6.77
C GLU A 139 -12.31 3.69 6.82
N THR A 140 -11.15 4.11 7.34
CA THR A 140 -10.75 5.53 7.37
C THR A 140 -10.11 6.00 6.08
N GLU A 141 -9.80 5.10 5.16
CA GLU A 141 -9.18 5.47 3.89
C GLU A 141 -10.10 6.36 3.07
N ALA A 142 -9.59 7.52 2.70
CA ALA A 142 -10.36 8.51 1.94
C ALA A 142 -9.44 9.44 1.16
N VAL A 143 -9.97 10.09 0.13
CA VAL A 143 -9.32 11.23 -0.51
C VAL A 143 -9.93 12.50 0.08
N LEU A 144 -9.10 13.34 0.67
CA LEU A 144 -9.55 14.49 1.45
C LEU A 144 -8.76 15.74 1.10
N LYS A 145 -9.43 16.90 1.22
CA LYS A 145 -8.74 18.19 1.23
C LYS A 145 -8.00 18.36 2.55
N PRO A 146 -6.89 19.13 2.58
CA PRO A 146 -6.12 19.35 3.81
C PRO A 146 -6.96 19.86 4.99
N GLU A 147 -7.95 20.71 4.73
CA GLU A 147 -8.85 21.23 5.76
C GLU A 147 -9.65 20.11 6.44
N ILE A 148 -10.06 19.11 5.65
CA ILE A 148 -10.81 17.97 6.19
C ILE A 148 -9.89 17.01 6.95
N VAL A 149 -8.66 16.84 6.48
CA VAL A 149 -7.64 16.09 7.24
C VAL A 149 -7.44 16.73 8.61
N HIS A 150 -7.36 18.05 8.66
CA HIS A 150 -7.22 18.79 9.91
C HIS A 150 -8.41 18.53 10.86
N GLU A 151 -9.63 18.56 10.35
CA GLU A 151 -10.82 18.22 11.13
C GLU A 151 -10.77 16.77 11.64
N ARG A 152 -10.31 15.84 10.83
CA ARG A 152 -10.15 14.44 11.23
C ARG A 152 -9.14 14.30 12.36
N MET A 153 -8.01 14.98 12.29
CA MET A 153 -6.98 14.94 13.33
C MET A 153 -7.49 15.53 14.65
N GLN A 154 -8.37 16.52 14.61
CA GLN A 154 -8.96 17.10 15.83
C GLN A 154 -9.85 16.12 16.60
N GLN A 155 -10.31 15.06 15.95
CA GLN A 155 -11.09 13.99 16.57
C GLN A 155 -10.20 12.93 17.25
N LEU A 156 -8.90 13.00 17.02
CA LEU A 156 -7.91 12.07 17.55
C LEU A 156 -7.21 12.68 18.77
N SER A 157 -6.50 11.86 19.52
CA SER A 157 -5.70 12.30 20.66
C SER A 157 -4.42 11.48 20.76
N GLY A 158 -3.45 12.02 21.50
CA GLY A 158 -2.24 11.32 21.85
C GLY A 158 -1.15 11.43 20.80
N GLU A 159 -0.31 10.40 20.74
CA GLU A 159 0.85 10.33 19.87
C GLU A 159 0.56 9.47 18.64
N TRP A 160 0.97 9.99 17.48
CA TRP A 160 0.82 9.31 16.20
C TRP A 160 2.09 9.47 15.38
N VAL A 161 2.40 8.46 14.59
CA VAL A 161 3.55 8.45 13.68
C VAL A 161 3.06 8.79 12.28
N THR A 162 3.77 9.67 11.57
CA THR A 162 3.38 10.10 10.23
C THR A 162 4.18 9.33 9.16
N VAL A 163 3.51 8.93 8.10
CA VAL A 163 4.12 8.29 6.93
C VAL A 163 3.53 8.86 5.64
N GLY A 164 4.31 8.85 4.57
CA GLY A 164 3.86 9.19 3.23
C GLY A 164 4.24 10.59 2.76
N THR A 165 4.06 10.82 1.47
CA THR A 165 4.44 12.06 0.78
C THR A 165 3.54 13.25 1.09
N GLY A 166 2.35 13.00 1.63
CA GLY A 166 1.38 14.06 1.92
C GLY A 166 1.90 15.08 2.94
N TRP A 167 2.72 14.64 3.88
CA TRP A 167 3.29 15.50 4.91
C TRP A 167 4.34 16.47 4.35
N GLN A 168 5.03 16.09 3.28
CA GLN A 168 5.96 16.97 2.57
C GLN A 168 5.24 17.93 1.62
N ALA A 169 4.20 17.42 0.94
CA ALA A 169 3.40 18.23 0.02
C ALA A 169 2.63 19.33 0.76
N TRP A 170 2.24 19.06 1.99
CA TRP A 170 1.46 19.95 2.85
C TRP A 170 2.16 20.12 4.20
N PRO A 171 3.22 20.95 4.28
CA PRO A 171 4.03 21.07 5.51
C PRO A 171 3.24 21.50 6.74
N ASP A 172 2.11 22.17 6.55
CA ASP A 172 1.26 22.66 7.65
C ASP A 172 0.17 21.67 8.06
N LEU A 173 0.13 20.49 7.43
CA LEU A 173 -0.95 19.53 7.62
C LEU A 173 -1.15 19.13 9.08
N GLY A 174 -0.07 18.95 9.84
CA GLY A 174 -0.12 18.55 11.24
C GLY A 174 -0.10 19.69 12.24
N LYS A 175 -0.02 20.95 11.79
CA LYS A 175 0.01 22.11 12.69
C LYS A 175 -1.32 22.29 13.42
N GLU A 176 -1.22 22.62 14.69
CA GLU A 176 -2.39 22.89 15.54
C GLU A 176 -3.39 21.73 15.64
N SER A 177 -2.92 20.50 15.36
CA SER A 177 -3.77 19.32 15.47
C SER A 177 -4.06 18.91 16.93
N GLY A 178 -3.24 19.38 17.87
CA GLY A 178 -3.28 18.91 19.24
C GLY A 178 -2.63 17.55 19.46
N LEU A 179 -2.13 16.93 18.42
CA LEU A 179 -1.47 15.62 18.46
C LEU A 179 0.03 15.77 18.64
N VAL A 180 0.66 14.76 19.26
CA VAL A 180 2.11 14.61 19.23
C VAL A 180 2.42 13.78 17.99
N LEU A 181 3.05 14.39 16.99
CA LEU A 181 3.38 13.76 15.73
C LEU A 181 4.88 13.46 15.65
N ARG A 182 5.20 12.23 15.29
CA ARG A 182 6.58 11.80 15.05
C ARG A 182 6.71 11.28 13.62
N ASP A 183 7.82 11.62 12.96
CA ASP A 183 8.12 11.13 11.62
C ASP A 183 8.44 9.63 11.67
N GLY A 184 7.70 8.85 10.91
CA GLY A 184 7.92 7.41 10.80
C GLY A 184 9.03 7.01 9.84
N GLU A 185 9.63 7.97 9.14
CA GLU A 185 10.70 7.74 8.17
C GLU A 185 10.31 6.77 7.05
N VAL A 186 9.03 6.76 6.69
CA VAL A 186 8.47 6.00 5.56
C VAL A 186 7.83 6.98 4.60
N LEU A 187 8.44 7.16 3.45
CA LEU A 187 7.92 8.05 2.42
C LEU A 187 7.06 7.30 1.41
N LEU A 188 7.47 6.10 1.05
CA LEU A 188 6.86 5.28 0.00
C LEU A 188 6.62 3.86 0.52
N PRO A 189 5.61 3.14 -0.03
CA PRO A 189 5.39 1.75 0.33
C PRO A 189 6.49 0.86 -0.22
N ALA A 190 6.81 -0.20 0.51
CA ALA A 190 7.74 -1.24 0.07
C ALA A 190 7.04 -2.60 0.09
N ALA A 191 7.29 -3.42 -0.93
CA ALA A 191 6.66 -4.73 -1.06
C ALA A 191 6.93 -5.65 0.14
N GLU A 192 8.10 -5.52 0.79
CA GLU A 192 8.38 -6.33 1.98
C GLU A 192 7.38 -6.06 3.10
N ASP A 193 6.85 -4.85 3.20
CA ASP A 193 5.87 -4.48 4.22
C ASP A 193 4.45 -4.94 3.87
N MET A 194 4.20 -5.33 2.63
CA MET A 194 2.97 -5.98 2.22
C MET A 194 2.90 -7.43 2.72
N LEU A 195 4.05 -8.09 2.88
CA LEU A 195 4.10 -9.52 3.15
C LEU A 195 3.41 -9.93 4.46
N PRO A 196 3.65 -9.29 5.61
CA PRO A 196 2.93 -9.68 6.82
C PRO A 196 1.42 -9.52 6.70
N ILE A 197 0.97 -8.47 6.02
CA ILE A 197 -0.45 -8.21 5.77
C ILE A 197 -1.02 -9.29 4.84
N ALA A 198 -0.32 -9.59 3.76
CA ALA A 198 -0.74 -10.61 2.80
C ALA A 198 -0.80 -12.01 3.43
N CYS A 199 0.16 -12.34 4.30
CA CYS A 199 0.14 -13.61 5.03
C CYS A 199 -1.11 -13.74 5.91
N GLN A 200 -1.50 -12.69 6.62
CA GLN A 200 -2.71 -12.67 7.42
C GLN A 200 -3.96 -12.84 6.55
N MET A 201 -4.02 -12.08 5.45
CA MET A 201 -5.15 -12.17 4.51
C MET A 201 -5.26 -13.57 3.90
N PHE A 202 -4.13 -14.16 3.54
CA PHE A 202 -4.10 -15.52 2.99
C PHE A 202 -4.62 -16.55 4.02
N ALA A 203 -4.18 -16.43 5.27
CA ALA A 203 -4.63 -17.32 6.35
C ALA A 203 -6.13 -17.19 6.62
N GLU A 204 -6.70 -16.01 6.39
CA GLU A 204 -8.13 -15.74 6.55
C GLU A 204 -8.96 -16.08 5.30
N GLY A 205 -8.32 -16.59 4.25
CA GLY A 205 -9.00 -16.90 2.99
C GLY A 205 -9.39 -15.68 2.16
N LYS A 206 -8.80 -14.53 2.45
CA LYS A 206 -9.10 -13.26 1.74
C LYS A 206 -8.28 -13.13 0.46
N THR A 207 -8.53 -14.02 -0.47
CA THR A 207 -7.92 -13.99 -1.79
C THR A 207 -8.99 -13.72 -2.84
N VAL A 208 -8.55 -13.26 -4.01
CA VAL A 208 -9.43 -13.06 -5.15
C VAL A 208 -8.87 -13.78 -6.37
N ALA A 209 -9.75 -14.17 -7.27
CA ALA A 209 -9.35 -14.71 -8.56
C ALA A 209 -8.76 -13.59 -9.43
N VAL A 210 -7.98 -13.96 -10.44
CA VAL A 210 -7.30 -13.02 -11.34
C VAL A 210 -8.28 -11.99 -11.93
N GLU A 211 -9.45 -12.43 -12.38
CA GLU A 211 -10.46 -11.57 -13.00
C GLU A 211 -11.10 -10.58 -12.03
N HIS A 212 -10.94 -10.79 -10.73
CA HIS A 212 -11.50 -9.92 -9.69
C HIS A 212 -10.46 -9.03 -9.02
N ALA A 213 -9.20 -9.09 -9.45
CA ALA A 213 -8.17 -8.20 -8.95
C ALA A 213 -8.37 -6.80 -9.52
N GLU A 214 -8.67 -5.84 -8.66
CA GLU A 214 -9.03 -4.48 -9.04
C GLU A 214 -8.32 -3.44 -8.18
N PRO A 215 -8.02 -2.27 -8.76
CA PRO A 215 -7.57 -1.14 -7.97
C PRO A 215 -8.70 -0.57 -7.12
N VAL A 216 -8.34 0.07 -6.02
CA VAL A 216 -9.29 0.84 -5.22
C VAL A 216 -9.16 2.31 -5.60
N TYR A 217 -10.25 2.90 -6.05
CA TYR A 217 -10.33 4.28 -6.52
C TYR A 217 -11.09 5.15 -5.52
N LEU A 218 -10.40 5.69 -4.55
CA LEU A 218 -11.02 6.56 -3.54
C LEU A 218 -11.60 7.83 -4.18
N ARG A 219 -10.89 8.42 -5.12
CA ARG A 219 -11.32 9.63 -5.81
C ARG A 219 -12.55 9.39 -6.70
N ASN A 220 -12.60 8.25 -7.40
CA ASN A 220 -13.73 7.92 -8.25
C ASN A 220 -15.02 7.79 -7.44
N ASN A 221 -14.95 7.19 -6.26
CA ASN A 221 -16.11 7.08 -5.38
C ASN A 221 -16.64 8.47 -5.00
N VAL A 222 -15.74 9.42 -4.74
CA VAL A 222 -16.11 10.81 -4.42
C VAL A 222 -16.64 11.53 -5.67
N ALA A 223 -15.98 11.35 -6.82
CA ALA A 223 -16.39 11.99 -8.08
C ALA A 223 -17.80 11.56 -8.51
N TRP A 224 -18.12 10.28 -8.41
CA TRP A 224 -19.47 9.78 -8.73
C TRP A 224 -20.54 10.38 -7.83
N LYS A 225 -20.23 10.65 -6.57
CA LYS A 225 -21.17 11.27 -5.65
C LYS A 225 -21.35 12.76 -5.91
N LYS A 226 -20.37 13.41 -6.54
CA LYS A 226 -20.36 14.86 -6.78
C LYS A 226 -20.81 15.26 -8.18
N LEU A 227 -20.83 14.33 -9.10
CA LEU A 227 -21.46 14.57 -10.40
C LEU A 227 -22.97 14.44 -10.17
N PRO A 228 -23.70 15.55 -9.99
CA PRO A 228 -25.15 15.47 -10.03
C PRO A 228 -25.48 14.78 -11.34
N GLY A 229 -26.34 13.80 -11.29
CA GLY A 229 -26.71 13.07 -12.47
C GLY A 229 -26.87 14.06 -13.61
N LYS A 230 -26.15 13.83 -14.67
CA LYS A 230 -26.57 14.42 -15.92
C LYS A 230 -27.93 13.83 -16.13
N GLU A 231 -28.93 14.61 -15.69
CA GLU A 231 -30.31 14.35 -16.06
C GLU A 231 -30.41 14.23 -17.57
#